data_114e8334eb01067185e0e7eeccba6d86
#
_entry.id   114e8334eb01067185e0e7eeccba6d86
#
_cell.length_a   1.000
_cell.length_b   1.000
_cell.length_c   1.000
_cell.angle_alpha   90.00
_cell.angle_beta   90.00
_cell.angle_gamma   90.00
#
_symmetry.space_group_name_H-M   'P 1'
#
loop_
_entity.id
_entity.type
_entity.pdbx_description
1 polymer ?
#
loop_
_entity_poly.entity_id
_entity_poly.type
_entity_poly.pdbx_seq_one_letter_code
_entity_poly.pdbx_strand_id
1 'polypeptide(L)'
;IQKTGVLNVNCLDVSAPFSLFQRFGFQSGRTVDKFAGLEVLRSDNGLAFLPRYINSFMSLKVESYVDMDTHGMFICTVTEARVMSDAETMTYTYYQKNVKPKPETEGKHGFVCKVCGWIYEGDELPDDIICPLCKHGAADFEPIG
;
A
#
# COMPACT_ATOMS: atom_id res chain seq x y z
N ILE A 1 -5.16 11.57 -9.55
CA ILE A 1 -5.28 12.75 -8.65
C ILE A 1 -5.11 14.03 -9.45
N GLN A 2 -4.03 14.22 -10.21
CA GLN A 2 -3.83 15.44 -11.03
C GLN A 2 -5.02 15.76 -11.97
N LYS A 3 -5.65 14.73 -12.54
CA LYS A 3 -6.78 14.90 -13.46
C LYS A 3 -8.10 15.27 -12.76
N THR A 4 -8.33 14.73 -11.56
CA THR A 4 -9.60 14.88 -10.84
C THR A 4 -9.59 16.00 -9.81
N GLY A 5 -8.41 16.37 -9.29
CA GLY A 5 -8.22 17.39 -8.27
C GLY A 5 -8.72 17.00 -6.87
N VAL A 6 -9.11 15.74 -6.67
CA VAL A 6 -9.63 15.25 -5.38
C VAL A 6 -9.05 13.88 -5.03
N LEU A 7 -8.92 13.59 -3.75
CA LEU A 7 -8.52 12.30 -3.23
C LEU A 7 -9.09 12.05 -1.83
N ASN A 8 -9.12 10.77 -1.43
CA ASN A 8 -9.40 10.37 -0.05
C ASN A 8 -8.18 9.71 0.55
N VAL A 9 -7.89 10.01 1.81
CA VAL A 9 -6.91 9.31 2.64
C VAL A 9 -7.65 8.51 3.70
N ASN A 10 -7.42 7.20 3.74
CA ASN A 10 -7.97 6.29 4.74
C ASN A 10 -6.85 5.94 5.73
N CYS A 11 -7.01 6.25 7.00
CA CYS A 11 -6.08 5.86 8.05
C CYS A 11 -6.44 4.47 8.54
N LEU A 12 -5.61 3.48 8.19
CA LEU A 12 -5.84 2.09 8.59
C LEU A 12 -5.70 1.92 10.09
N ASP A 13 -6.53 1.08 10.68
CA ASP A 13 -6.40 0.60 12.05
C ASP A 13 -5.63 -0.72 12.12
N VAL A 14 -5.24 -1.12 13.34
CA VAL A 14 -4.43 -2.34 13.58
C VAL A 14 -5.14 -3.65 13.22
N SER A 15 -6.44 -3.63 12.93
CA SER A 15 -7.19 -4.81 12.49
C SER A 15 -7.08 -5.07 10.99
N ALA A 16 -6.47 -4.15 10.23
CA ALA A 16 -6.34 -4.28 8.78
C ALA A 16 -5.46 -5.50 8.42
N PRO A 17 -5.99 -6.49 7.68
CA PRO A 17 -5.26 -7.70 7.34
C PRO A 17 -4.24 -7.44 6.22
N PHE A 18 -3.20 -8.28 6.14
CA PHE A 18 -2.19 -8.17 5.09
C PHE A 18 -2.78 -8.22 3.67
N SER A 19 -3.86 -8.95 3.46
CA SER A 19 -4.56 -9.02 2.16
C SER A 19 -5.04 -7.65 1.66
N LEU A 20 -5.34 -6.71 2.57
CA LEU A 20 -5.70 -5.34 2.20
C LEU A 20 -4.48 -4.61 1.59
N PHE A 21 -3.30 -4.77 2.20
CA PHE A 21 -2.05 -4.21 1.67
C PHE A 21 -1.68 -4.81 0.32
N GLN A 22 -1.83 -6.13 0.14
CA GLN A 22 -1.61 -6.78 -1.15
C GLN A 22 -2.53 -6.21 -2.22
N ARG A 23 -3.83 -6.04 -1.91
CA ARG A 23 -4.83 -5.55 -2.86
C ARG A 23 -4.57 -4.11 -3.28
N PHE A 24 -4.32 -3.21 -2.34
CA PHE A 24 -4.17 -1.78 -2.62
C PHE A 24 -2.73 -1.38 -2.93
N GLY A 25 -1.73 -2.06 -2.38
CA GLY A 25 -0.31 -1.73 -2.52
C GLY A 25 0.41 -2.48 -3.64
N PHE A 26 0.13 -3.79 -3.85
CA PHE A 26 0.92 -4.62 -4.77
C PHE A 26 0.29 -4.83 -6.15
N GLN A 27 -0.92 -4.35 -6.35
CA GLN A 27 -1.63 -4.47 -7.62
C GLN A 27 -1.81 -3.10 -8.28
N SER A 28 -1.85 -3.07 -9.62
CA SER A 28 -2.15 -1.85 -10.35
C SER A 28 -3.67 -1.67 -10.53
N GLY A 29 -4.20 -0.53 -10.17
CA GLY A 29 -5.60 -0.17 -10.45
C GLY A 29 -5.91 0.00 -11.95
N ARG A 30 -4.91 -0.10 -12.84
CA ARG A 30 -5.11 -0.11 -14.30
C ARG A 30 -5.56 -1.46 -14.82
N THR A 31 -5.23 -2.52 -14.10
CA THR A 31 -5.47 -3.92 -14.52
C THR A 31 -6.45 -4.65 -13.61
N VAL A 32 -6.66 -4.15 -12.39
CA VAL A 32 -7.51 -4.78 -11.38
C VAL A 32 -8.43 -3.74 -10.76
N ASP A 33 -9.72 -4.07 -10.65
CA ASP A 33 -10.63 -3.30 -9.79
C ASP A 33 -10.32 -3.64 -8.32
N LYS A 34 -9.61 -2.72 -7.67
CA LYS A 34 -9.19 -2.90 -6.27
C LYS A 34 -10.35 -2.87 -5.28
N PHE A 35 -11.53 -2.39 -5.67
CA PHE A 35 -12.72 -2.34 -4.82
C PHE A 35 -13.69 -3.50 -5.06
N ALA A 36 -13.46 -4.34 -6.07
CA ALA A 36 -14.34 -5.47 -6.39
C ALA A 36 -14.58 -6.37 -5.16
N GLY A 37 -15.85 -6.58 -4.82
CA GLY A 37 -16.27 -7.40 -3.69
C GLY A 37 -15.99 -6.82 -2.30
N LEU A 38 -15.55 -5.56 -2.21
CA LEU A 38 -15.47 -4.83 -0.94
C LEU A 38 -16.72 -3.98 -0.73
N GLU A 39 -17.12 -3.90 0.54
CA GLU A 39 -18.07 -2.87 0.97
C GLU A 39 -17.35 -1.52 0.93
N VAL A 40 -17.93 -0.53 0.26
CA VAL A 40 -17.41 0.82 0.20
C VAL A 40 -18.50 1.85 0.47
N LEU A 41 -18.14 2.92 1.13
CA LEU A 41 -18.95 4.12 1.26
C LEU A 41 -18.39 5.23 0.35
N ARG A 42 -19.16 6.30 0.18
CA ARG A 42 -18.71 7.47 -0.58
C ARG A 42 -18.70 8.69 0.31
N SER A 43 -17.65 9.45 0.21
CA SER A 43 -17.49 10.75 0.84
C SER A 43 -18.17 11.86 0.03
N ASP A 44 -18.22 13.07 0.56
CA ASP A 44 -18.88 14.22 -0.08
C ASP A 44 -18.26 14.57 -1.45
N ASN A 45 -16.97 14.26 -1.66
CA ASN A 45 -16.32 14.43 -2.97
C ASN A 45 -16.65 13.30 -3.99
N GLY A 46 -17.52 12.34 -3.62
CA GLY A 46 -17.95 11.22 -4.46
C GLY A 46 -16.98 10.03 -4.53
N LEU A 47 -15.79 10.12 -3.94
CA LEU A 47 -14.82 9.03 -3.95
C LEU A 47 -15.14 7.97 -2.90
N ALA A 48 -14.75 6.72 -3.20
CA ALA A 48 -14.92 5.60 -2.30
C ALA A 48 -13.97 5.68 -1.11
N PHE A 49 -14.46 5.23 0.06
CA PHE A 49 -13.65 4.92 1.22
C PHE A 49 -14.13 3.63 1.88
N LEU A 50 -13.28 3.00 2.67
CA LEU A 50 -13.59 1.74 3.35
C LEU A 50 -14.36 2.01 4.65
N PRO A 51 -15.49 1.30 4.93
CA PRO A 51 -16.17 1.39 6.22
C PRO A 51 -15.51 0.56 7.33
N ARG A 52 -14.55 -0.32 6.96
CA ARG A 52 -13.85 -1.24 7.87
C ARG A 52 -12.35 -1.10 7.73
N TYR A 53 -11.62 -1.50 8.76
CA TYR A 53 -10.16 -1.48 8.82
C TYR A 53 -9.55 -0.07 8.80
N ILE A 54 -10.38 0.94 9.06
CA ILE A 54 -9.96 2.33 9.20
C ILE A 54 -10.50 2.91 10.50
N ASN A 55 -9.71 3.75 11.15
CA ASN A 55 -10.18 4.52 12.31
C ASN A 55 -10.57 5.96 11.94
N SER A 56 -10.12 6.43 10.80
CA SER A 56 -10.47 7.76 10.29
C SER A 56 -10.26 7.86 8.78
N PHE A 57 -10.91 8.84 8.17
CA PHE A 57 -10.62 9.22 6.80
C PHE A 57 -10.67 10.74 6.61
N MET A 58 -10.06 11.21 5.53
CA MET A 58 -10.08 12.60 5.10
C MET A 58 -10.37 12.68 3.61
N SER A 59 -11.29 13.58 3.21
CA SER A 59 -11.46 13.99 1.82
C SER A 59 -10.65 15.26 1.58
N LEU A 60 -9.94 15.29 0.47
CA LEU A 60 -8.98 16.32 0.15
C LEU A 60 -9.25 16.89 -1.24
N LYS A 61 -9.13 18.22 -1.36
CA LYS A 61 -9.10 18.94 -2.61
C LYS A 61 -7.69 19.42 -2.90
N VAL A 62 -7.17 19.12 -4.07
CA VAL A 62 -5.83 19.55 -4.50
C VAL A 62 -5.85 21.04 -4.79
N GLU A 63 -4.94 21.77 -4.15
CA GLU A 63 -4.69 23.19 -4.38
C GLU A 63 -3.49 23.39 -5.32
N SER A 64 -2.44 22.58 -5.16
CA SER A 64 -1.27 22.61 -6.04
C SER A 64 -0.56 21.27 -6.10
N TYR A 65 0.27 21.11 -7.14
CA TYR A 65 1.14 19.95 -7.34
C TYR A 65 2.57 20.42 -7.60
N VAL A 66 3.51 19.80 -6.92
CA VAL A 66 4.95 20.04 -7.13
C VAL A 66 5.55 18.75 -7.68
N ASP A 67 6.15 18.84 -8.86
CA ASP A 67 6.90 17.74 -9.45
C ASP A 67 8.29 17.69 -8.81
N MET A 68 8.65 16.50 -8.31
CA MET A 68 9.94 16.22 -7.66
C MET A 68 10.69 15.10 -8.38
N ASP A 69 10.57 15.03 -9.70
CA ASP A 69 11.19 14.04 -10.60
C ASP A 69 10.64 12.61 -10.37
N THR A 70 11.13 11.91 -9.36
CA THR A 70 10.70 10.53 -9.04
C THR A 70 9.40 10.47 -8.24
N HIS A 71 8.97 11.57 -7.62
CA HIS A 71 7.78 11.67 -6.78
C HIS A 71 7.05 12.98 -7.04
N GLY A 72 5.76 13.00 -6.76
CA GLY A 72 4.96 14.22 -6.79
C GLY A 72 4.40 14.55 -5.42
N MET A 73 4.39 15.83 -5.07
CA MET A 73 3.79 16.33 -3.83
C MET A 73 2.50 17.07 -4.15
N PHE A 74 1.39 16.65 -3.53
CA PHE A 74 0.11 17.35 -3.60
C PHE A 74 -0.10 18.18 -2.35
N ILE A 75 -0.35 19.47 -2.51
CA ILE A 75 -0.79 20.35 -1.42
C ILE A 75 -2.31 20.40 -1.50
N CYS A 76 -2.97 20.07 -0.40
CA CYS A 76 -4.41 19.87 -0.39
C CYS A 76 -5.07 20.60 0.78
N THR A 77 -6.31 21.05 0.57
CA THR A 77 -7.22 21.45 1.63
C THR A 77 -8.04 20.24 2.08
N VAL A 78 -8.18 20.04 3.39
CA VAL A 78 -9.08 19.05 3.96
C VAL A 78 -10.52 19.59 3.85
N THR A 79 -11.37 18.92 3.09
CA THR A 79 -12.78 19.32 2.88
C THR A 79 -13.72 18.56 3.79
N GLU A 80 -13.36 17.34 4.19
CA GLU A 80 -14.12 16.49 5.11
C GLU A 80 -13.14 15.65 5.91
N ALA A 81 -13.43 15.42 7.19
CA ALA A 81 -12.69 14.47 8.02
C ALA A 81 -13.66 13.81 9.01
N ARG A 82 -13.52 12.49 9.20
CA ARG A 82 -14.33 11.72 10.15
C ARG A 82 -13.46 10.75 10.93
N VAL A 83 -13.75 10.64 12.23
CA VAL A 83 -13.31 9.53 13.07
C VAL A 83 -14.34 8.42 12.93
N MET A 84 -13.90 7.22 12.56
CA MET A 84 -14.73 6.06 12.30
C MET A 84 -14.77 5.10 13.50
N SER A 85 -13.68 5.04 14.27
CA SER A 85 -13.56 4.22 15.47
C SER A 85 -12.43 4.72 16.37
N ASP A 86 -12.41 4.22 17.61
CA ASP A 86 -11.33 4.46 18.58
C ASP A 86 -10.18 3.43 18.47
N ALA A 87 -10.20 2.59 17.43
CA ALA A 87 -9.15 1.60 17.20
C ALA A 87 -7.79 2.27 16.97
N GLU A 88 -6.71 1.63 17.43
CA GLU A 88 -5.35 2.13 17.27
C GLU A 88 -4.97 2.24 15.78
N THR A 89 -4.31 3.34 15.41
CA THR A 89 -3.84 3.54 14.02
C THR A 89 -2.70 2.57 13.68
N MET A 90 -2.80 1.96 12.51
CA MET A 90 -1.74 1.15 11.92
C MET A 90 -0.53 2.02 11.59
N THR A 91 0.48 2.00 12.46
CA THR A 91 1.77 2.64 12.15
C THR A 91 2.61 1.76 11.23
N TYR A 92 3.58 2.35 10.54
CA TYR A 92 4.53 1.59 9.71
C TYR A 92 5.31 0.55 10.55
N THR A 93 5.71 0.92 11.76
CA THR A 93 6.38 0.00 12.69
C THR A 93 5.49 -1.18 13.08
N TYR A 94 4.21 -0.93 13.37
CA TYR A 94 3.25 -1.98 13.68
C TYR A 94 3.06 -2.93 12.49
N TYR A 95 2.86 -2.38 11.29
CA TYR A 95 2.74 -3.14 10.05
C TYR A 95 3.93 -4.08 9.84
N GLN A 96 5.17 -3.57 9.95
CA GLN A 96 6.37 -4.36 9.75
C GLN A 96 6.53 -5.50 10.77
N LYS A 97 6.12 -5.27 12.03
CA LYS A 97 6.27 -6.26 13.11
C LYS A 97 5.18 -7.32 13.13
N ASN A 98 3.93 -6.93 12.85
CA ASN A 98 2.75 -7.72 13.20
C ASN A 98 1.90 -8.14 11.99
N VAL A 99 1.97 -7.42 10.86
CA VAL A 99 1.07 -7.62 9.73
C VAL A 99 1.79 -8.14 8.50
N LYS A 100 2.96 -7.59 8.19
CA LYS A 100 3.78 -8.03 7.05
C LYS A 100 4.26 -9.46 7.32
N PRO A 101 3.97 -10.43 6.42
CA PRO A 101 4.50 -11.78 6.56
C PRO A 101 6.03 -11.75 6.60
N LYS A 102 6.58 -12.47 7.57
CA LYS A 102 8.02 -12.73 7.56
C LYS A 102 8.28 -13.80 6.50
N PRO A 103 9.29 -13.63 5.64
CA PRO A 103 9.67 -14.67 4.71
C PRO A 103 10.05 -15.95 5.50
N GLU A 104 9.46 -17.07 5.12
CA GLU A 104 9.91 -18.38 5.59
C GLU A 104 11.18 -18.76 4.82
N THR A 105 12.33 -18.33 5.35
CA THR A 105 13.65 -18.55 4.73
C THR A 105 14.36 -19.78 5.25
N GLU A 106 13.85 -20.40 6.32
CA GLU A 106 14.47 -21.59 6.93
C GLU A 106 14.55 -22.74 5.92
N GLY A 107 15.77 -23.21 5.67
CA GLY A 107 16.05 -24.27 4.70
C GLY A 107 15.90 -23.85 3.23
N LYS A 108 15.68 -22.58 2.93
CA LYS A 108 15.66 -22.03 1.58
C LYS A 108 16.97 -21.33 1.26
N HIS A 109 17.29 -21.32 -0.01
CA HIS A 109 18.49 -20.73 -0.56
C HIS A 109 18.09 -19.80 -1.73
N GLY A 110 18.84 -18.75 -1.94
CA GLY A 110 18.56 -17.77 -2.98
C GLY A 110 18.42 -16.35 -2.45
N PHE A 111 17.42 -15.62 -2.94
CA PHE A 111 17.22 -14.20 -2.61
C PHE A 111 15.78 -13.94 -2.24
N VAL A 112 15.56 -13.11 -1.22
CA VAL A 112 14.23 -12.71 -0.77
C VAL A 112 13.94 -11.25 -1.11
N CYS A 113 12.77 -10.99 -1.67
CA CYS A 113 12.30 -9.63 -1.90
C CYS A 113 11.96 -8.96 -0.56
N LYS A 114 12.68 -7.90 -0.19
CA LYS A 114 12.49 -7.11 1.04
C LYS A 114 11.09 -6.49 1.15
N VAL A 115 10.45 -6.25 0.01
CA VAL A 115 9.14 -5.60 -0.04
C VAL A 115 8.00 -6.56 0.29
N CYS A 116 7.94 -7.74 -0.36
CA CYS A 116 6.80 -8.64 -0.24
C CYS A 116 7.13 -10.04 0.32
N GLY A 117 8.40 -10.36 0.51
CA GLY A 117 8.84 -11.67 1.03
C GLY A 117 8.87 -12.79 -0.01
N TRP A 118 8.65 -12.51 -1.29
CA TRP A 118 8.79 -13.52 -2.34
C TRP A 118 10.25 -13.97 -2.46
N ILE A 119 10.46 -15.27 -2.61
CA ILE A 119 11.80 -15.87 -2.70
C ILE A 119 12.08 -16.26 -4.16
N TYR A 120 13.23 -15.83 -4.63
CA TYR A 120 13.85 -16.30 -5.86
C TYR A 120 14.86 -17.41 -5.50
N GLU A 121 14.63 -18.62 -5.99
CA GLU A 121 15.51 -19.77 -5.76
C GLU A 121 16.57 -19.83 -6.87
N GLY A 122 17.79 -19.39 -6.58
CA GLY A 122 18.91 -19.37 -7.51
C GLY A 122 20.20 -18.94 -6.83
N ASP A 123 21.35 -19.37 -7.37
CA ASP A 123 22.68 -19.04 -6.83
C ASP A 123 23.06 -17.58 -7.06
N GLU A 124 22.57 -16.98 -8.14
CA GLU A 124 22.85 -15.60 -8.52
C GLU A 124 21.52 -14.87 -8.82
N LEU A 125 21.44 -13.62 -8.39
CA LEU A 125 20.27 -12.77 -8.67
C LEU A 125 20.45 -12.12 -10.04
N PRO A 126 19.53 -12.33 -11.01
CA PRO A 126 19.58 -11.62 -12.28
C PRO A 126 19.45 -10.10 -12.10
N ASP A 127 20.25 -9.31 -12.83
CA ASP A 127 20.22 -7.84 -12.75
C ASP A 127 18.88 -7.25 -13.20
N ASP A 128 18.19 -7.94 -14.11
CA ASP A 128 16.88 -7.54 -14.66
C ASP A 128 15.68 -8.18 -13.97
N ILE A 129 15.90 -8.85 -12.82
CA ILE A 129 14.83 -9.50 -12.11
C ILE A 129 13.74 -8.50 -11.72
N ILE A 130 12.49 -8.91 -11.96
CA ILE A 130 11.30 -8.19 -11.49
C ILE A 130 10.50 -9.13 -10.61
N CYS A 131 10.29 -8.75 -9.37
CA CYS A 131 9.46 -9.52 -8.44
C CYS A 131 8.07 -9.77 -9.05
N PRO A 132 7.62 -11.02 -9.19
CA PRO A 132 6.33 -11.33 -9.81
C PRO A 132 5.15 -10.82 -8.99
N LEU A 133 5.30 -10.65 -7.67
CA LEU A 133 4.24 -10.21 -6.77
C LEU A 133 4.14 -8.68 -6.69
N CYS A 134 5.23 -8.00 -6.38
CA CYS A 134 5.21 -6.56 -6.10
C CYS A 134 5.86 -5.69 -7.18
N LYS A 135 6.45 -6.31 -8.23
CA LYS A 135 7.07 -5.65 -9.38
C LYS A 135 8.31 -4.82 -9.07
N HIS A 136 8.93 -5.00 -7.91
CA HIS A 136 10.20 -4.37 -7.54
C HIS A 136 11.38 -5.08 -8.21
N GLY A 137 12.46 -4.34 -8.48
CA GLY A 137 13.65 -4.82 -9.17
C GLY A 137 14.71 -5.41 -8.22
N ALA A 138 15.87 -5.76 -8.79
CA ALA A 138 17.00 -6.41 -8.10
C ALA A 138 17.45 -5.70 -6.82
N ALA A 139 17.43 -4.36 -6.78
CA ALA A 139 17.84 -3.55 -5.62
C ALA A 139 17.01 -3.84 -4.33
N ASP A 140 15.83 -4.40 -4.49
CA ASP A 140 14.92 -4.75 -3.39
C ASP A 140 15.03 -6.22 -2.95
N PHE A 141 16.04 -6.93 -3.40
CA PHE A 141 16.33 -8.29 -2.97
C PHE A 141 17.55 -8.35 -2.06
N GLU A 142 17.56 -9.31 -1.17
CA GLU A 142 18.68 -9.64 -0.31
C GLU A 142 18.93 -11.16 -0.30
N PRO A 143 20.18 -11.62 -0.16
CA PRO A 143 20.48 -13.05 -0.10
C PRO A 143 19.87 -13.66 1.16
N ILE A 144 19.43 -14.90 1.03
CA ILE A 144 19.04 -15.75 2.16
C ILE A 144 20.33 -16.40 2.66
N GLY A 145 20.79 -15.95 3.84
CA GLY A 145 22.03 -16.42 4.48
C GLY A 145 21.88 -17.77 5.17
#